data_f4ab18e4d2bf8d1491ce8281562a0da4
#
_entry.id   f4ab18e4d2bf8d1491ce8281562a0da4
#
_cell.length_a   1.000
_cell.length_b   1.000
_cell.length_c   1.000
_cell.angle_alpha   90.00
_cell.angle_beta   90.00
_cell.angle_gamma   90.00
#
_symmetry.space_group_name_H-M   'P 1'
#
loop_
_entity.id
_entity.type
_entity.pdbx_description
1 polymer ?
#
loop_
_entity_poly.entity_id
_entity_poly.type
_entity_poly.pdbx_seq_one_letter_code
_entity_poly.pdbx_strand_id
1 'polypeptide(L)'
;MTTQENKVDSSPLVKNEHAYVDTNSKRHADVNTNKEHTAVSGALGSSELTYTPVSDISSIFDAVRLGFTSGTQRSLSHRKQQLRQFLRGLREEKKALLDAVYFDIRKAREETELFEYNAVEYEIGVFLDNLDAWSQPDHNPLAMQQPAFLLSRGQVRKEPRGTVVVVGAWNYPIRILLLPVVGALAAGNTVVMKPSELSPHTAAAVERVVRYMDPSVIRVVQGGVEETTVLLKQSFDHFFYTGNGRVGKVVARAAAEHLSGVTLELGGKSPSIVHADVSDLVPVATRIMWSKLSNAGQTCVATDYLLVHRSLKDKLVPLLVDAAHAMFGRSPQKSLDYGRIVNTRSWTRIMKLLTATEGTFVQVTNDEADEADLFIPPVIVDGVRFDDALMTEELFAPILPIITYDTLDEAIDFVNQNDQPLALYVFAASQSAEHVISHTRSGTAVVNDTFFHLASHTNPFGGVGPSGVGNYTGKYSFDTFSHQRYVLKRPLWFPSPGVDTVRMPPYSGKENEWKRELGNRMVYPAPRALRDSVWSRLFTFVPFWRVLAIIPGFLAALISAKPLIRRRKE
;
A
#
# COMPACT_ATOMS: atom_id res chain seq x y z
N MET A 1 -15.10 -70.99 -9.82
CA MET A 1 -16.45 -70.99 -9.31
C MET A 1 -16.84 -69.52 -9.10
N THR A 2 -17.62 -69.12 -9.95
CA THR A 2 -18.73 -68.19 -10.19
C THR A 2 -18.31 -66.73 -10.23
N THR A 3 -18.22 -66.30 -11.45
CA THR A 3 -18.30 -64.95 -12.01
C THR A 3 -19.66 -64.32 -11.73
N GLN A 4 -19.69 -63.05 -11.34
CA GLN A 4 -20.86 -62.21 -11.54
C GLN A 4 -20.40 -60.89 -12.22
N GLU A 5 -20.81 -60.76 -13.46
CA GLU A 5 -20.81 -59.57 -14.28
C GLU A 5 -21.81 -58.57 -13.71
N ASN A 6 -21.41 -57.32 -13.55
CA ASN A 6 -22.35 -56.22 -13.38
C ASN A 6 -22.29 -55.29 -14.61
N LYS A 7 -23.43 -55.22 -15.27
CA LYS A 7 -23.77 -54.41 -16.43
C LYS A 7 -23.58 -52.95 -16.13
N VAL A 8 -22.89 -52.26 -17.04
CA VAL A 8 -22.85 -50.81 -17.14
C VAL A 8 -24.11 -50.34 -17.85
N ASP A 9 -24.91 -49.54 -17.17
CA ASP A 9 -26.11 -48.90 -17.70
C ASP A 9 -25.67 -47.58 -18.38
N SER A 10 -25.97 -47.48 -19.68
CA SER A 10 -25.70 -46.31 -20.53
C SER A 10 -26.95 -45.41 -20.58
N SER A 11 -26.91 -44.29 -19.86
CA SER A 11 -27.87 -43.22 -20.01
C SER A 11 -27.23 -42.02 -20.76
N PRO A 12 -27.95 -41.30 -21.62
CA PRO A 12 -27.36 -40.35 -22.54
C PRO A 12 -27.04 -39.01 -21.89
N LEU A 13 -25.90 -38.44 -22.30
CA LEU A 13 -25.44 -37.11 -21.99
C LEU A 13 -26.50 -36.06 -22.38
N VAL A 14 -27.02 -35.36 -21.38
CA VAL A 14 -27.85 -34.16 -21.57
C VAL A 14 -26.91 -33.03 -21.96
N LYS A 15 -27.09 -32.50 -23.18
CA LYS A 15 -26.49 -31.25 -23.62
C LYS A 15 -27.13 -30.12 -22.83
N ASN A 16 -26.41 -29.49 -21.92
CA ASN A 16 -26.75 -28.21 -21.34
C ASN A 16 -26.30 -27.10 -22.31
N GLU A 17 -27.19 -26.62 -23.12
CA GLU A 17 -27.06 -25.31 -23.75
C GLU A 17 -27.26 -24.25 -22.65
N HIS A 18 -26.16 -23.61 -22.22
CA HIS A 18 -26.25 -22.39 -21.42
C HIS A 18 -26.74 -21.24 -22.33
N ALA A 19 -28.07 -21.03 -22.32
CA ALA A 19 -28.64 -19.79 -22.80
C ALA A 19 -28.16 -18.64 -21.87
N TYR A 20 -27.34 -17.78 -22.41
CA TYR A 20 -26.98 -16.50 -21.80
C TYR A 20 -28.24 -15.62 -21.82
N VAL A 21 -28.89 -15.47 -20.68
CA VAL A 21 -30.06 -14.58 -20.55
C VAL A 21 -29.54 -13.14 -20.60
N ASP A 22 -29.81 -12.49 -21.71
CA ASP A 22 -29.61 -11.04 -21.87
C ASP A 22 -30.57 -10.27 -20.94
N THR A 23 -30.07 -9.92 -19.76
CA THR A 23 -30.78 -9.12 -18.76
C THR A 23 -30.69 -7.62 -19.01
N ASN A 24 -29.99 -7.18 -20.06
CA ASN A 24 -29.78 -5.75 -20.33
C ASN A 24 -30.83 -5.07 -21.22
N SER A 25 -31.78 -5.79 -21.77
CA SER A 25 -32.72 -5.18 -22.74
C SER A 25 -33.94 -4.44 -22.12
N LYS A 26 -34.06 -4.32 -20.79
CA LYS A 26 -35.19 -3.67 -20.12
C LYS A 26 -34.89 -2.49 -19.20
N ARG A 27 -33.69 -1.93 -19.22
CA ARG A 27 -33.34 -0.74 -18.40
C ARG A 27 -33.18 0.57 -19.17
N HIS A 28 -33.53 0.62 -20.43
CA HIS A 28 -33.58 1.88 -21.18
C HIS A 28 -35.01 2.40 -21.22
N ALA A 29 -35.56 2.77 -20.07
CA ALA A 29 -36.72 3.65 -20.01
C ALA A 29 -36.20 5.06 -19.69
N ASP A 30 -36.61 6.02 -20.53
CA ASP A 30 -36.27 7.43 -20.48
C ASP A 30 -36.20 8.00 -19.03
N VAL A 31 -35.04 8.08 -18.44
CA VAL A 31 -34.79 8.89 -17.23
C VAL A 31 -34.43 10.28 -17.72
N ASN A 32 -35.23 11.24 -17.35
CA ASN A 32 -35.13 12.65 -17.67
C ASN A 32 -33.91 13.23 -16.91
N THR A 33 -32.69 12.99 -17.43
CA THR A 33 -31.41 13.27 -16.81
C THR A 33 -31.19 14.74 -16.46
N ASN A 34 -31.88 15.68 -17.15
CA ASN A 34 -31.75 17.11 -16.88
C ASN A 34 -32.42 17.58 -15.57
N LYS A 35 -33.38 16.84 -15.00
CA LYS A 35 -34.01 17.24 -13.73
C LYS A 35 -33.26 16.80 -12.50
N GLU A 36 -32.53 15.66 -12.56
CA GLU A 36 -31.69 15.22 -11.44
C GLU A 36 -30.41 16.03 -11.33
N HIS A 37 -29.81 16.44 -12.46
CA HIS A 37 -28.65 17.34 -12.46
C HIS A 37 -28.91 18.69 -11.78
N THR A 38 -30.12 19.24 -11.92
CA THR A 38 -30.49 20.52 -11.30
C THR A 38 -30.87 20.38 -9.82
N ALA A 39 -31.42 19.23 -9.41
CA ALA A 39 -31.86 19.02 -8.03
C ALA A 39 -30.69 18.69 -7.08
N VAL A 40 -29.64 18.00 -7.57
CA VAL A 40 -28.46 17.65 -6.76
C VAL A 40 -27.48 18.79 -6.67
N SER A 41 -27.38 19.64 -7.71
CA SER A 41 -26.60 20.88 -7.67
C SER A 41 -27.10 21.89 -6.61
N GLY A 42 -28.37 21.85 -6.26
CA GLY A 42 -28.96 22.68 -5.24
C GLY A 42 -28.69 22.28 -3.78
N ALA A 43 -28.26 21.04 -3.55
CA ALA A 43 -27.98 20.51 -2.20
C ALA A 43 -26.52 20.61 -1.77
N LEU A 44 -25.60 20.61 -2.72
CA LEU A 44 -24.19 20.99 -2.55
C LEU A 44 -24.02 22.31 -3.31
N GLY A 45 -24.25 23.44 -2.65
CA GLY A 45 -24.05 24.75 -3.28
C GLY A 45 -22.71 24.77 -4.01
N SER A 46 -22.58 25.61 -5.06
CA SER A 46 -21.32 25.90 -5.76
C SER A 46 -20.25 26.38 -4.76
N SER A 47 -19.76 25.49 -3.95
CA SER A 47 -18.75 25.81 -2.95
C SER A 47 -17.40 25.71 -3.64
N GLU A 48 -16.88 26.86 -4.07
CA GLU A 48 -15.43 26.97 -4.18
C GLU A 48 -14.83 26.42 -2.90
N LEU A 49 -13.91 25.45 -3.02
CA LEU A 49 -13.19 24.90 -1.88
C LEU A 49 -12.48 26.07 -1.18
N THR A 50 -12.87 26.34 0.07
CA THR A 50 -12.21 27.38 0.85
C THR A 50 -10.84 26.89 1.30
N TYR A 51 -9.79 27.54 0.85
CA TYR A 51 -8.44 27.21 1.25
C TYR A 51 -8.15 27.68 2.67
N THR A 52 -7.36 26.89 3.37
CA THR A 52 -6.85 27.25 4.70
C THR A 52 -5.93 28.47 4.57
N PRO A 53 -6.14 29.55 5.32
CA PRO A 53 -5.21 30.67 5.29
C PRO A 53 -3.79 30.22 5.59
N VAL A 54 -2.84 30.66 4.80
CA VAL A 54 -1.42 30.30 4.96
C VAL A 54 -0.91 30.64 6.37
N SER A 55 -1.39 31.75 6.96
CA SER A 55 -1.10 32.17 8.35
C SER A 55 -1.50 31.13 9.40
N ASP A 56 -2.50 30.31 9.11
CA ASP A 56 -3.09 29.40 10.12
C ASP A 56 -2.41 28.02 10.10
N ILE A 57 -1.63 27.69 9.08
CA ILE A 57 -1.03 26.36 8.89
C ILE A 57 -0.10 26.00 10.04
N SER A 58 0.74 26.94 10.50
CA SER A 58 1.64 26.69 11.63
C SER A 58 0.86 26.44 12.91
N SER A 59 -0.22 27.22 13.17
CA SER A 59 -1.05 27.04 14.37
C SER A 59 -1.81 25.70 14.35
N ILE A 60 -2.25 25.24 13.17
CA ILE A 60 -2.85 23.92 12.97
C ILE A 60 -1.83 22.82 13.30
N PHE A 61 -0.60 22.94 12.78
CA PHE A 61 0.48 22.02 13.10
C PHE A 61 0.78 21.98 14.60
N ASP A 62 0.93 23.14 15.24
CA ASP A 62 1.23 23.26 16.67
C ASP A 62 0.13 22.63 17.53
N ALA A 63 -1.15 22.83 17.18
CA ALA A 63 -2.28 22.24 17.89
C ALA A 63 -2.24 20.70 17.83
N VAL A 64 -1.98 20.12 16.66
CA VAL A 64 -1.87 18.67 16.47
C VAL A 64 -0.61 18.11 17.14
N ARG A 65 0.50 18.87 17.12
CA ARG A 65 1.75 18.52 17.82
C ARG A 65 1.56 18.50 19.33
N LEU A 66 0.84 19.49 19.87
CA LEU A 66 0.45 19.53 21.29
C LEU A 66 -0.43 18.32 21.65
N GLY A 67 -1.39 17.96 20.78
CA GLY A 67 -2.21 16.76 20.95
C GLY A 67 -1.36 15.49 21.07
N PHE A 68 -0.30 15.36 20.26
CA PHE A 68 0.64 14.23 20.39
C PHE A 68 1.41 14.26 21.73
N THR A 69 1.99 15.42 22.07
CA THR A 69 2.83 15.57 23.28
C THR A 69 2.03 15.44 24.58
N SER A 70 0.71 15.70 24.57
CA SER A 70 -0.19 15.45 25.69
C SER A 70 -0.22 13.97 26.11
N GLY A 71 0.13 13.07 25.19
CA GLY A 71 0.16 11.63 25.45
C GLY A 71 -1.20 10.94 25.38
N THR A 72 -2.27 11.63 25.03
CA THR A 72 -3.63 11.05 24.93
C THR A 72 -3.68 9.87 23.97
N GLN A 73 -2.97 9.96 22.84
CA GLN A 73 -2.86 8.90 21.83
C GLN A 73 -2.04 7.66 22.29
N ARG A 74 -1.41 7.68 23.47
CA ARG A 74 -0.76 6.48 24.03
C ARG A 74 -1.76 5.41 24.45
N SER A 75 -2.98 5.81 24.82
CA SER A 75 -4.06 4.89 25.24
C SER A 75 -4.65 4.16 24.04
N LEU A 76 -4.60 2.82 24.04
CA LEU A 76 -5.25 2.00 23.00
C LEU A 76 -6.78 2.20 22.98
N SER A 77 -7.41 2.39 24.14
CA SER A 77 -8.85 2.67 24.21
C SER A 77 -9.21 3.97 23.52
N HIS A 78 -8.38 5.02 23.68
CA HIS A 78 -8.56 6.29 22.97
C HIS A 78 -8.37 6.13 21.45
N ARG A 79 -7.32 5.44 21.00
CA ARG A 79 -7.11 5.15 19.56
C ARG A 79 -8.32 4.43 18.95
N LYS A 80 -8.82 3.38 19.63
CA LYS A 80 -10.02 2.66 19.18
C LYS A 80 -11.27 3.55 19.18
N GLN A 81 -11.38 4.48 20.10
CA GLN A 81 -12.46 5.47 20.11
C GLN A 81 -12.36 6.40 18.89
N GLN A 82 -11.18 6.93 18.59
CA GLN A 82 -10.97 7.75 17.39
C GLN A 82 -11.29 7.00 16.09
N LEU A 83 -10.87 5.75 15.98
CA LEU A 83 -11.21 4.90 14.82
C LEU A 83 -12.73 4.66 14.69
N ARG A 84 -13.46 4.48 15.81
CA ARG A 84 -14.92 4.35 15.78
C ARG A 84 -15.62 5.66 15.41
N GLN A 85 -15.10 6.80 15.87
CA GLN A 85 -15.60 8.12 15.47
C GLN A 85 -15.34 8.39 13.99
N PHE A 86 -14.17 7.98 13.47
CA PHE A 86 -13.87 8.04 12.05
C PHE A 86 -14.84 7.19 11.23
N LEU A 87 -15.07 5.93 11.65
CA LEU A 87 -16.04 5.03 11.02
C LEU A 87 -17.46 5.62 11.03
N ARG A 88 -17.85 6.25 12.14
CA ARG A 88 -19.13 6.94 12.24
C ARG A 88 -19.23 8.08 11.22
N GLY A 89 -18.24 8.98 11.18
CA GLY A 89 -18.21 10.08 10.22
C GLY A 89 -18.22 9.59 8.76
N LEU A 90 -17.45 8.53 8.47
CA LEU A 90 -17.43 7.89 7.15
C LEU A 90 -18.82 7.40 6.73
N ARG A 91 -19.55 6.75 7.65
CA ARG A 91 -20.90 6.21 7.39
C ARG A 91 -21.95 7.29 7.25
N GLU A 92 -21.92 8.29 8.10
CA GLU A 92 -22.89 9.40 8.04
C GLU A 92 -22.69 10.28 6.80
N GLU A 93 -21.44 10.45 6.33
CA GLU A 93 -21.11 11.22 5.15
C GLU A 93 -21.03 10.37 3.85
N LYS A 94 -21.38 9.07 3.88
CA LYS A 94 -21.24 8.15 2.75
C LYS A 94 -21.81 8.73 1.44
N LYS A 95 -23.09 9.14 1.43
CA LYS A 95 -23.72 9.68 0.23
C LYS A 95 -22.97 10.89 -0.31
N ALA A 96 -22.58 11.79 0.58
CA ALA A 96 -21.86 13.01 0.21
C ALA A 96 -20.46 12.71 -0.38
N LEU A 97 -19.77 11.69 0.15
CA LEU A 97 -18.48 11.24 -0.39
C LEU A 97 -18.63 10.66 -1.81
N LEU A 98 -19.64 9.78 -2.03
CA LEU A 98 -19.87 9.17 -3.34
C LEU A 98 -20.28 10.22 -4.39
N ASP A 99 -21.17 11.14 -4.01
CA ASP A 99 -21.58 12.24 -4.88
C ASP A 99 -20.41 13.18 -5.21
N ALA A 100 -19.56 13.48 -4.24
CA ALA A 100 -18.41 14.36 -4.42
C ALA A 100 -17.41 13.83 -5.45
N VAL A 101 -17.06 12.54 -5.42
CA VAL A 101 -16.18 11.93 -6.42
C VAL A 101 -16.82 11.96 -7.81
N TYR A 102 -18.13 11.71 -7.89
CA TYR A 102 -18.86 11.84 -9.16
C TYR A 102 -18.79 13.28 -9.71
N PHE A 103 -18.93 14.29 -8.87
CA PHE A 103 -18.80 15.69 -9.31
C PHE A 103 -17.38 16.06 -9.73
N ASP A 104 -16.36 15.53 -9.05
CA ASP A 104 -14.97 15.84 -9.36
C ASP A 104 -14.48 15.21 -10.68
N ILE A 105 -14.80 13.92 -10.94
CA ILE A 105 -14.24 13.15 -12.06
C ILE A 105 -15.25 12.27 -12.80
N ARG A 106 -16.54 12.44 -12.55
CA ARG A 106 -17.63 11.61 -13.14
C ARG A 106 -17.47 10.10 -12.94
N LYS A 107 -16.68 9.67 -11.96
CA LYS A 107 -16.58 8.27 -11.59
C LYS A 107 -17.91 7.78 -11.02
N ALA A 108 -18.38 6.62 -11.50
CA ALA A 108 -19.65 6.03 -11.02
C ALA A 108 -19.63 5.89 -9.49
N ARG A 109 -20.79 6.13 -8.86
CA ARG A 109 -20.92 6.03 -7.40
C ARG A 109 -20.65 4.61 -6.91
N GLU A 110 -21.09 3.63 -7.67
CA GLU A 110 -20.90 2.21 -7.42
C GLU A 110 -19.41 1.82 -7.51
N GLU A 111 -18.67 2.35 -8.47
CA GLU A 111 -17.23 2.17 -8.59
C GLU A 111 -16.53 2.81 -7.39
N THR A 112 -16.93 4.02 -7.01
CA THR A 112 -16.38 4.74 -5.84
C THR A 112 -16.69 4.00 -4.55
N GLU A 113 -17.92 3.50 -4.39
CA GLU A 113 -18.29 2.71 -3.21
C GLU A 113 -17.44 1.45 -3.09
N LEU A 114 -17.30 0.70 -4.20
CA LEU A 114 -16.60 -0.57 -4.21
C LEU A 114 -15.09 -0.41 -3.97
N PHE A 115 -14.44 0.53 -4.66
CA PHE A 115 -12.98 0.61 -4.67
C PHE A 115 -12.39 1.65 -3.71
N GLU A 116 -13.20 2.58 -3.18
CA GLU A 116 -12.70 3.59 -2.27
C GLU A 116 -13.36 3.53 -0.90
N TYR A 117 -14.68 3.73 -0.85
CA TYR A 117 -15.40 3.81 0.43
C TYR A 117 -15.31 2.51 1.23
N ASN A 118 -15.68 1.37 0.63
CA ASN A 118 -15.67 0.07 1.29
C ASN A 118 -14.27 -0.34 1.72
N ALA A 119 -13.23 0.05 0.96
CA ALA A 119 -11.84 -0.23 1.33
C ALA A 119 -11.45 0.47 2.64
N VAL A 120 -11.85 1.74 2.84
CA VAL A 120 -11.57 2.48 4.07
C VAL A 120 -12.38 1.92 5.24
N GLU A 121 -13.67 1.63 5.04
CA GLU A 121 -14.50 1.03 6.07
C GLU A 121 -13.95 -0.32 6.54
N TYR A 122 -13.54 -1.17 5.60
CA TYR A 122 -12.94 -2.47 5.88
C TYR A 122 -11.60 -2.33 6.63
N GLU A 123 -10.74 -1.42 6.20
CA GLU A 123 -9.44 -1.16 6.86
C GLU A 123 -9.63 -0.73 8.31
N ILE A 124 -10.59 0.15 8.61
CA ILE A 124 -10.91 0.53 9.99
C ILE A 124 -11.32 -0.71 10.81
N GLY A 125 -12.12 -1.60 10.23
CA GLY A 125 -12.50 -2.88 10.85
C GLY A 125 -11.29 -3.74 11.16
N VAL A 126 -10.40 -3.95 10.19
CA VAL A 126 -9.16 -4.71 10.35
C VAL A 126 -8.30 -4.16 11.50
N PHE A 127 -8.19 -2.83 11.61
CA PHE A 127 -7.45 -2.22 12.71
C PHE A 127 -8.14 -2.39 14.06
N LEU A 128 -9.46 -2.23 14.15
CA LEU A 128 -10.20 -2.41 15.40
C LEU A 128 -10.07 -3.85 15.93
N ASP A 129 -10.04 -4.83 15.04
CA ASP A 129 -9.91 -6.24 15.40
C ASP A 129 -8.48 -6.61 15.84
N ASN A 130 -7.46 -5.99 15.25
CA ASN A 130 -6.07 -6.44 15.41
C ASN A 130 -5.20 -5.49 16.26
N LEU A 131 -5.66 -4.28 16.57
CA LEU A 131 -4.84 -3.24 17.21
C LEU A 131 -4.24 -3.68 18.55
N ASP A 132 -4.97 -4.44 19.36
CA ASP A 132 -4.45 -4.97 20.64
C ASP A 132 -3.25 -5.89 20.40
N ALA A 133 -3.35 -6.80 19.43
CA ALA A 133 -2.28 -7.75 19.11
C ALA A 133 -1.07 -7.05 18.50
N TRP A 134 -1.28 -6.13 17.53
CA TRP A 134 -0.18 -5.42 16.87
C TRP A 134 0.56 -4.44 17.80
N SER A 135 -0.11 -3.93 18.82
CA SER A 135 0.49 -3.02 19.81
C SER A 135 1.26 -3.75 20.91
N GLN A 136 1.15 -5.08 21.01
CA GLN A 136 1.97 -5.83 21.96
C GLN A 136 3.45 -5.73 21.62
N PRO A 137 4.31 -5.63 22.62
CA PRO A 137 5.75 -5.71 22.40
C PRO A 137 6.15 -7.07 21.84
N ASP A 138 6.96 -7.07 20.79
CA ASP A 138 7.57 -8.31 20.29
C ASP A 138 8.68 -8.76 21.25
N HIS A 139 8.59 -9.98 21.73
CA HIS A 139 9.68 -10.62 22.47
C HIS A 139 10.66 -11.22 21.47
N ASN A 140 11.92 -10.74 21.48
CA ASN A 140 12.95 -11.27 20.59
C ASN A 140 13.61 -12.53 21.22
N PRO A 141 13.23 -13.75 20.79
CA PRO A 141 13.79 -14.98 21.33
C PRO A 141 15.27 -15.17 21.00
N LEU A 142 15.79 -14.52 19.94
CA LEU A 142 17.20 -14.61 19.56
C LEU A 142 18.14 -13.94 20.59
N ALA A 143 17.70 -12.84 21.22
CA ALA A 143 18.44 -12.23 22.31
C ALA A 143 18.57 -13.17 23.52
N MET A 144 17.60 -14.09 23.71
CA MET A 144 17.62 -15.09 24.78
C MET A 144 18.56 -16.27 24.48
N GLN A 145 19.04 -16.43 23.24
CA GLN A 145 20.00 -17.49 22.86
C GLN A 145 21.44 -17.13 23.25
N GLN A 146 21.70 -15.91 23.62
CA GLN A 146 23.02 -15.49 24.09
C GLN A 146 23.09 -15.59 25.62
N PRO A 147 24.03 -16.36 26.20
CA PRO A 147 24.13 -16.53 27.64
C PRO A 147 24.24 -15.22 28.43
N ALA A 148 24.81 -14.18 27.81
CA ALA A 148 24.91 -12.85 28.42
C ALA A 148 23.57 -12.19 28.74
N PHE A 149 22.49 -12.62 28.09
CA PHE A 149 21.13 -12.08 28.27
C PHE A 149 20.19 -12.97 29.07
N LEU A 150 20.68 -14.10 29.63
CA LEU A 150 19.86 -15.11 30.31
C LEU A 150 18.89 -14.55 31.36
N LEU A 151 19.29 -13.50 32.08
CA LEU A 151 18.49 -12.85 33.12
C LEU A 151 17.94 -11.49 32.66
N SER A 152 18.11 -11.17 31.40
CA SER A 152 17.60 -9.92 30.82
C SER A 152 16.24 -10.16 30.16
N ARG A 153 15.41 -9.13 30.13
CA ARG A 153 14.15 -9.15 29.38
C ARG A 153 14.25 -8.14 28.25
N GLY A 154 14.37 -8.64 27.03
CA GLY A 154 14.38 -7.83 25.82
C GLY A 154 13.01 -7.83 25.15
N GLN A 155 12.57 -6.67 24.75
CA GLN A 155 11.32 -6.49 23.98
C GLN A 155 11.47 -5.38 22.96
N VAL A 156 10.82 -5.50 21.80
CA VAL A 156 10.66 -4.44 20.81
C VAL A 156 9.27 -3.84 20.98
N ARG A 157 9.20 -2.58 21.33
CA ARG A 157 7.95 -1.82 21.45
C ARG A 157 7.64 -1.12 20.15
N LYS A 158 6.36 -1.10 19.78
CA LYS A 158 5.84 -0.30 18.68
C LYS A 158 5.36 1.04 19.27
N GLU A 159 6.10 2.10 19.02
CA GLU A 159 5.79 3.45 19.52
C GLU A 159 5.39 4.33 18.32
N PRO A 160 4.40 5.25 18.45
CA PRO A 160 4.07 6.15 17.36
C PRO A 160 5.28 7.00 16.97
N ARG A 161 5.40 7.34 15.69
CA ARG A 161 6.45 8.23 15.21
C ARG A 161 6.30 9.65 15.74
N GLY A 162 5.05 10.17 15.80
CA GLY A 162 4.79 11.53 16.25
C GLY A 162 3.62 12.19 15.55
N THR A 163 3.85 13.38 15.04
CA THR A 163 2.92 14.14 14.21
C THR A 163 3.22 13.87 12.74
N VAL A 164 2.22 13.42 11.99
CA VAL A 164 2.35 12.94 10.61
C VAL A 164 1.58 13.85 9.67
N VAL A 165 2.13 14.10 8.47
CA VAL A 165 1.38 14.69 7.36
C VAL A 165 1.03 13.61 6.33
N VAL A 166 -0.23 13.61 5.86
CA VAL A 166 -0.71 12.75 4.79
C VAL A 166 -1.23 13.62 3.66
N VAL A 167 -0.56 13.57 2.51
CA VAL A 167 -0.93 14.32 1.31
C VAL A 167 -1.50 13.33 0.28
N GLY A 168 -2.79 13.46 -0.03
CA GLY A 168 -3.49 12.61 -0.97
C GLY A 168 -3.52 13.16 -2.40
N ALA A 169 -3.83 12.28 -3.37
CA ALA A 169 -4.06 12.64 -4.75
C ALA A 169 -5.57 12.59 -5.10
N TRP A 170 -5.90 13.05 -6.30
CA TRP A 170 -7.27 13.30 -6.76
C TRP A 170 -7.97 12.10 -7.40
N ASN A 171 -7.23 11.06 -7.81
CA ASN A 171 -7.76 9.99 -8.65
C ASN A 171 -8.56 8.91 -7.88
N TYR A 172 -8.20 8.66 -6.63
CA TYR A 172 -8.96 7.86 -5.65
C TYR A 172 -8.99 8.62 -4.32
N PRO A 173 -9.62 9.81 -4.30
CA PRO A 173 -9.38 10.83 -3.28
C PRO A 173 -9.86 10.41 -1.88
N ILE A 174 -10.77 9.46 -1.76
CA ILE A 174 -11.19 8.89 -0.48
C ILE A 174 -10.17 7.85 -0.02
N ARG A 175 -9.88 6.85 -0.85
CA ARG A 175 -9.06 5.70 -0.47
C ARG A 175 -7.62 6.07 -0.15
N ILE A 176 -6.92 6.71 -1.10
CA ILE A 176 -5.47 6.96 -0.98
C ILE A 176 -5.11 8.03 0.05
N LEU A 177 -6.10 8.82 0.49
CA LEU A 177 -5.95 9.75 1.59
C LEU A 177 -6.28 9.10 2.93
N LEU A 178 -7.42 8.39 3.03
CA LEU A 178 -7.93 7.93 4.32
C LEU A 178 -7.30 6.63 4.80
N LEU A 179 -6.87 5.71 3.92
CA LEU A 179 -6.18 4.47 4.35
C LEU A 179 -4.91 4.76 5.17
N PRO A 180 -3.95 5.59 4.70
CA PRO A 180 -2.79 5.91 5.51
C PRO A 180 -3.15 6.68 6.79
N VAL A 181 -4.20 7.50 6.77
CA VAL A 181 -4.70 8.18 7.99
C VAL A 181 -5.18 7.18 9.04
N VAL A 182 -5.94 6.15 8.63
CA VAL A 182 -6.37 5.05 9.53
C VAL A 182 -5.16 4.40 10.20
N GLY A 183 -4.13 4.06 9.41
CA GLY A 183 -2.89 3.46 9.90
C GLY A 183 -2.14 4.35 10.88
N ALA A 184 -2.01 5.64 10.56
CA ALA A 184 -1.31 6.62 11.40
C ALA A 184 -2.01 6.80 12.76
N LEU A 185 -3.34 6.96 12.76
CA LEU A 185 -4.14 7.10 13.99
C LEU A 185 -4.08 5.83 14.85
N ALA A 186 -4.21 4.66 14.23
CA ALA A 186 -4.13 3.38 14.91
C ALA A 186 -2.76 3.16 15.57
N ALA A 187 -1.67 3.55 14.90
CA ALA A 187 -0.33 3.49 15.49
C ALA A 187 -0.14 4.50 16.64
N GLY A 188 -1.04 5.46 16.80
CA GLY A 188 -1.03 6.43 17.90
C GLY A 188 -0.39 7.78 17.54
N ASN A 189 -0.25 8.06 16.25
CA ASN A 189 0.18 9.37 15.78
C ASN A 189 -0.97 10.38 15.78
N THR A 190 -0.61 11.65 15.69
CA THR A 190 -1.54 12.71 15.31
C THR A 190 -1.30 13.07 13.85
N VAL A 191 -2.33 13.57 13.15
CA VAL A 191 -2.31 13.67 11.70
C VAL A 191 -2.76 15.05 11.22
N VAL A 192 -2.01 15.63 10.27
CA VAL A 192 -2.52 16.68 9.40
C VAL A 192 -2.76 16.08 8.02
N MET A 193 -4.00 16.14 7.55
CA MET A 193 -4.38 15.70 6.20
C MET A 193 -4.35 16.86 5.23
N LYS A 194 -3.87 16.62 4.02
CA LYS A 194 -3.97 17.55 2.88
C LYS A 194 -4.64 16.80 1.71
N PRO A 195 -5.97 16.93 1.52
CA PRO A 195 -6.65 16.44 0.33
C PRO A 195 -6.14 17.14 -0.94
N SER A 196 -6.43 16.58 -2.12
CA SER A 196 -6.07 17.21 -3.38
C SER A 196 -7.05 18.36 -3.73
N GLU A 197 -6.52 19.50 -4.11
CA GLU A 197 -7.27 20.62 -4.66
C GLU A 197 -7.89 20.33 -6.03
N LEU A 198 -7.42 19.27 -6.71
CA LEU A 198 -7.97 18.83 -7.99
C LEU A 198 -9.26 17.99 -7.84
N SER A 199 -9.63 17.64 -6.59
CA SER A 199 -10.90 17.01 -6.25
C SER A 199 -11.61 17.81 -5.14
N PRO A 200 -12.07 19.03 -5.45
CA PRO A 200 -12.51 20.00 -4.44
C PRO A 200 -13.78 19.55 -3.70
N HIS A 201 -14.72 18.91 -4.36
CA HIS A 201 -15.93 18.38 -3.71
C HIS A 201 -15.58 17.27 -2.72
N THR A 202 -14.70 16.37 -3.11
CA THR A 202 -14.24 15.29 -2.22
C THR A 202 -13.41 15.84 -1.06
N ALA A 203 -12.55 16.83 -1.30
CA ALA A 203 -11.79 17.50 -0.26
C ALA A 203 -12.69 18.10 0.83
N ALA A 204 -13.78 18.79 0.42
CA ALA A 204 -14.78 19.33 1.34
C ALA A 204 -15.57 18.21 2.06
N ALA A 205 -15.91 17.11 1.37
CA ALA A 205 -16.64 15.99 1.97
C ALA A 205 -15.78 15.26 3.01
N VAL A 206 -14.50 15.03 2.73
CA VAL A 206 -13.55 14.41 3.67
C VAL A 206 -13.36 15.27 4.93
N GLU A 207 -13.33 16.58 4.80
CA GLU A 207 -13.26 17.47 5.96
C GLU A 207 -14.46 17.28 6.90
N ARG A 208 -15.68 17.04 6.35
CA ARG A 208 -16.85 16.75 7.21
C ARG A 208 -16.68 15.45 7.99
N VAL A 209 -16.10 14.41 7.39
CA VAL A 209 -15.81 13.16 8.11
C VAL A 209 -14.89 13.40 9.30
N VAL A 210 -13.88 14.26 9.16
CA VAL A 210 -12.92 14.56 10.23
C VAL A 210 -13.55 15.29 11.40
N ARG A 211 -14.62 16.05 11.21
CA ARG A 211 -15.33 16.78 12.30
C ARG A 211 -15.92 15.88 13.38
N TYR A 212 -16.07 14.58 13.13
CA TYR A 212 -16.50 13.60 14.14
C TYR A 212 -15.38 13.21 15.11
N MET A 213 -14.14 13.60 14.83
CA MET A 213 -12.96 13.19 15.57
C MET A 213 -12.45 14.31 16.48
N ASP A 214 -11.52 13.95 17.37
CA ASP A 214 -10.86 14.91 18.23
C ASP A 214 -9.95 15.85 17.40
N PRO A 215 -10.20 17.17 17.42
CA PRO A 215 -9.42 18.13 16.65
C PRO A 215 -7.97 18.30 17.12
N SER A 216 -7.60 17.79 18.29
CA SER A 216 -6.21 17.73 18.75
C SER A 216 -5.45 16.54 18.16
N VAL A 217 -6.19 15.56 17.58
CA VAL A 217 -5.63 14.33 17.01
C VAL A 217 -5.48 14.43 15.49
N ILE A 218 -6.45 15.08 14.84
CA ILE A 218 -6.47 15.20 13.37
C ILE A 218 -6.99 16.56 12.92
N ARG A 219 -6.36 17.14 11.92
CA ARG A 219 -6.76 18.37 11.25
C ARG A 219 -6.64 18.22 9.74
N VAL A 220 -7.35 19.07 9.02
CA VAL A 220 -7.30 19.18 7.56
C VAL A 220 -6.71 20.54 7.20
N VAL A 221 -5.81 20.54 6.23
CA VAL A 221 -5.33 21.74 5.54
C VAL A 221 -5.81 21.64 4.10
N GLN A 222 -6.71 22.54 3.71
CA GLN A 222 -7.19 22.70 2.35
C GLN A 222 -6.27 23.67 1.62
N GLY A 223 -5.93 23.39 0.36
CA GLY A 223 -5.10 24.32 -0.38
C GLY A 223 -4.40 23.71 -1.59
N GLY A 224 -3.77 24.60 -2.36
CA GLY A 224 -2.99 24.28 -3.54
C GLY A 224 -1.48 24.21 -3.26
N VAL A 225 -0.71 24.80 -4.18
CA VAL A 225 0.77 24.77 -4.13
C VAL A 225 1.31 25.61 -2.99
N GLU A 226 0.71 26.78 -2.72
CA GLU A 226 1.19 27.73 -1.71
C GLU A 226 1.04 27.12 -0.31
N GLU A 227 -0.17 26.68 0.04
CA GLU A 227 -0.48 26.06 1.34
C GLU A 227 0.33 24.79 1.55
N THR A 228 0.46 23.95 0.51
CA THR A 228 1.29 22.74 0.57
C THR A 228 2.75 23.07 0.84
N THR A 229 3.28 24.13 0.23
CA THR A 229 4.66 24.57 0.43
C THR A 229 4.92 24.99 1.88
N VAL A 230 3.98 25.72 2.50
CA VAL A 230 4.09 26.11 3.91
C VAL A 230 3.90 24.91 4.84
N LEU A 231 2.97 24.03 4.51
CA LEU A 231 2.73 22.80 5.26
C LEU A 231 3.97 21.89 5.30
N LEU A 232 4.63 21.69 4.17
CA LEU A 232 5.84 20.85 4.07
C LEU A 232 7.07 21.44 4.79
N LYS A 233 7.06 22.72 5.18
CA LYS A 233 8.12 23.31 6.01
C LYS A 233 7.96 22.98 7.51
N GLN A 234 6.80 22.46 7.93
CA GLN A 234 6.58 22.11 9.33
C GLN A 234 7.37 20.83 9.69
N SER A 235 7.82 20.73 10.93
CA SER A 235 8.68 19.62 11.42
C SER A 235 7.86 18.37 11.75
N PHE A 236 7.22 17.78 10.75
CA PHE A 236 6.52 16.50 10.90
C PHE A 236 7.51 15.37 11.15
N ASP A 237 7.10 14.38 11.93
CA ASP A 237 7.92 13.19 12.24
C ASP A 237 7.83 12.12 11.12
N HIS A 238 6.82 12.20 10.25
CA HIS A 238 6.69 11.36 9.05
C HIS A 238 5.87 12.06 7.98
N PHE A 239 6.30 11.93 6.73
CA PHE A 239 5.62 12.44 5.55
C PHE A 239 5.09 11.26 4.73
N PHE A 240 3.79 11.24 4.48
CA PHE A 240 3.15 10.29 3.57
C PHE A 240 2.59 11.07 2.38
N TYR A 241 2.99 10.70 1.18
CA TYR A 241 2.59 11.38 -0.05
C TYR A 241 2.19 10.38 -1.12
N THR A 242 1.03 10.60 -1.74
CA THR A 242 0.60 9.92 -2.96
C THR A 242 0.50 10.91 -4.10
N GLY A 243 1.13 10.61 -5.25
CA GLY A 243 1.06 11.46 -6.43
C GLY A 243 2.22 11.23 -7.40
N ASN A 244 2.58 12.25 -8.21
CA ASN A 244 3.64 12.13 -9.20
C ASN A 244 5.05 12.22 -8.59
N GLY A 245 6.03 11.60 -9.25
CA GLY A 245 7.42 11.52 -8.78
C GLY A 245 8.12 12.88 -8.68
N ARG A 246 7.72 13.89 -9.46
CA ARG A 246 8.31 15.24 -9.37
C ARG A 246 8.00 15.88 -8.00
N VAL A 247 6.75 15.85 -7.58
CA VAL A 247 6.34 16.35 -6.25
C VAL A 247 6.83 15.43 -5.14
N GLY A 248 6.86 14.10 -5.36
CA GLY A 248 7.45 13.14 -4.43
C GLY A 248 8.88 13.49 -4.04
N LYS A 249 9.71 13.92 -5.00
CA LYS A 249 11.08 14.43 -4.73
C LYS A 249 11.08 15.72 -3.88
N VAL A 250 10.08 16.60 -4.02
CA VAL A 250 9.94 17.79 -3.17
C VAL A 250 9.62 17.39 -1.74
N VAL A 251 8.66 16.47 -1.56
CA VAL A 251 8.28 15.93 -0.23
C VAL A 251 9.45 15.23 0.44
N ALA A 252 10.22 14.41 -0.31
CA ALA A 252 11.40 13.73 0.22
C ALA A 252 12.48 14.73 0.71
N ARG A 253 12.71 15.83 -0.02
CA ARG A 253 13.62 16.89 0.40
C ARG A 253 13.11 17.60 1.66
N ALA A 254 11.82 17.92 1.73
CA ALA A 254 11.22 18.51 2.92
C ALA A 254 11.37 17.60 4.16
N ALA A 255 11.17 16.30 4.01
CA ALA A 255 11.38 15.33 5.09
C ALA A 255 12.85 15.28 5.54
N ALA A 256 13.81 15.39 4.60
CA ALA A 256 15.24 15.36 4.89
C ALA A 256 15.69 16.56 5.74
N GLU A 257 15.07 17.74 5.59
CA GLU A 257 15.38 18.92 6.42
C GLU A 257 15.13 18.67 7.93
N HIS A 258 14.23 17.75 8.25
CA HIS A 258 13.87 17.39 9.62
C HIS A 258 14.34 15.99 10.03
N LEU A 259 15.09 15.28 9.17
CA LEU A 259 15.50 13.87 9.35
C LEU A 259 14.29 12.94 9.59
N SER A 260 13.15 13.28 8.99
CA SER A 260 11.88 12.59 9.16
C SER A 260 11.76 11.40 8.23
N GLY A 261 10.98 10.41 8.65
CA GLY A 261 10.61 9.30 7.78
C GLY A 261 9.72 9.76 6.62
N VAL A 262 9.81 9.06 5.47
CA VAL A 262 8.99 9.34 4.30
C VAL A 262 8.42 8.05 3.72
N THR A 263 7.16 8.09 3.31
CA THR A 263 6.52 7.08 2.46
C THR A 263 6.00 7.80 1.22
N LEU A 264 6.38 7.28 0.05
CA LEU A 264 6.03 7.85 -1.24
C LEU A 264 5.31 6.78 -2.07
N GLU A 265 4.07 7.04 -2.42
CA GLU A 265 3.27 6.25 -3.34
C GLU A 265 3.18 7.00 -4.67
N LEU A 266 3.97 6.54 -5.61
CA LEU A 266 4.13 7.21 -6.90
C LEU A 266 3.49 6.35 -8.00
N GLY A 267 3.62 6.78 -9.24
CA GLY A 267 3.11 6.05 -10.39
C GLY A 267 4.20 5.24 -11.10
N GLY A 268 4.03 5.13 -12.38
CA GLY A 268 4.94 4.45 -13.28
C GLY A 268 4.18 3.82 -14.44
N LYS A 269 4.91 3.38 -15.46
CA LYS A 269 4.31 2.68 -16.61
C LYS A 269 4.15 1.19 -16.26
N SER A 270 3.00 0.83 -15.67
CA SER A 270 2.68 -0.54 -15.27
C SER A 270 2.36 -1.43 -16.47
N PRO A 271 3.19 -2.42 -16.83
CA PRO A 271 2.95 -3.28 -17.99
C PRO A 271 1.96 -4.41 -17.69
N SER A 272 1.24 -4.84 -18.73
CA SER A 272 0.66 -6.19 -18.79
C SER A 272 1.43 -7.00 -19.84
N ILE A 273 1.92 -8.19 -19.48
CA ILE A 273 2.63 -9.12 -20.36
C ILE A 273 1.69 -10.30 -20.64
N VAL A 274 1.39 -10.57 -21.92
CA VAL A 274 0.59 -11.73 -22.34
C VAL A 274 1.47 -12.66 -23.14
N HIS A 275 1.79 -13.83 -22.57
CA HIS A 275 2.68 -14.81 -23.16
C HIS A 275 1.93 -15.90 -23.95
N ALA A 276 2.66 -16.53 -24.89
CA ALA A 276 2.11 -17.51 -25.82
C ALA A 276 1.43 -18.73 -25.15
N ASP A 277 1.82 -19.07 -23.92
CA ASP A 277 1.33 -20.23 -23.16
C ASP A 277 0.10 -19.93 -22.27
N VAL A 278 -0.48 -18.74 -22.39
CA VAL A 278 -1.72 -18.39 -21.68
C VAL A 278 -2.87 -19.27 -22.17
N SER A 279 -3.70 -19.77 -21.23
CA SER A 279 -4.70 -20.77 -21.52
C SER A 279 -5.96 -20.25 -22.22
N ASP A 280 -6.38 -18.99 -21.91
CA ASP A 280 -7.60 -18.37 -22.40
C ASP A 280 -7.44 -16.85 -22.55
N LEU A 281 -7.77 -16.31 -23.72
CA LEU A 281 -7.63 -14.90 -24.03
C LEU A 281 -8.85 -14.05 -23.64
N VAL A 282 -10.03 -14.65 -23.45
CA VAL A 282 -11.25 -13.90 -23.11
C VAL A 282 -11.13 -13.26 -21.72
N PRO A 283 -10.81 -14.00 -20.63
CA PRO A 283 -10.59 -13.38 -19.32
C PRO A 283 -9.38 -12.45 -19.29
N VAL A 284 -8.35 -12.71 -20.10
CA VAL A 284 -7.18 -11.82 -20.23
C VAL A 284 -7.62 -10.45 -20.75
N ALA A 285 -8.33 -10.42 -21.89
CA ALA A 285 -8.83 -9.19 -22.48
C ALA A 285 -9.74 -8.41 -21.52
N THR A 286 -10.68 -9.11 -20.85
CA THR A 286 -11.59 -8.51 -19.88
C THR A 286 -10.84 -7.86 -18.71
N ARG A 287 -9.86 -8.55 -18.11
CA ARG A 287 -9.08 -8.05 -16.97
C ARG A 287 -8.18 -6.87 -17.34
N ILE A 288 -7.54 -6.93 -18.51
CA ILE A 288 -6.73 -5.82 -19.03
C ILE A 288 -7.58 -4.58 -19.26
N MET A 289 -8.70 -4.72 -19.99
CA MET A 289 -9.58 -3.58 -20.30
C MET A 289 -10.26 -3.03 -19.04
N TRP A 290 -10.64 -3.89 -18.09
CA TRP A 290 -11.13 -3.43 -16.81
C TRP A 290 -10.12 -2.54 -16.08
N SER A 291 -8.86 -2.96 -15.96
CA SER A 291 -7.82 -2.16 -15.31
C SER A 291 -7.49 -0.88 -16.10
N LYS A 292 -7.57 -0.95 -17.44
CA LYS A 292 -7.29 0.23 -18.28
C LYS A 292 -8.41 1.26 -18.25
N LEU A 293 -9.67 0.84 -18.17
CA LEU A 293 -10.81 1.73 -18.36
C LEU A 293 -11.46 2.18 -17.04
N SER A 294 -11.21 1.49 -15.92
CA SER A 294 -11.65 1.96 -14.60
C SER A 294 -11.09 3.35 -14.35
N ASN A 295 -11.94 4.24 -13.81
CA ASN A 295 -11.60 5.65 -13.59
C ASN A 295 -11.04 6.35 -14.84
N ALA A 296 -11.51 5.98 -16.05
CA ALA A 296 -10.95 6.45 -17.33
C ALA A 296 -9.41 6.28 -17.44
N GLY A 297 -8.87 5.21 -16.88
CA GLY A 297 -7.42 4.90 -16.88
C GLY A 297 -6.58 5.73 -15.93
N GLN A 298 -7.17 6.56 -15.11
CA GLN A 298 -6.48 7.46 -14.19
C GLN A 298 -6.13 6.76 -12.86
N THR A 299 -5.37 5.67 -12.98
CA THR A 299 -5.00 4.79 -11.87
C THR A 299 -3.52 4.44 -11.94
N CYS A 300 -2.79 4.63 -10.85
CA CYS A 300 -1.34 4.41 -10.74
C CYS A 300 -0.91 2.96 -11.02
N VAL A 301 -1.83 2.01 -10.89
CA VAL A 301 -1.63 0.58 -11.19
C VAL A 301 -2.43 0.12 -12.41
N ALA A 302 -3.02 1.03 -13.22
CA ALA A 302 -3.66 0.66 -14.47
C ALA A 302 -2.64 0.02 -15.42
N THR A 303 -3.08 -0.95 -16.23
CA THR A 303 -2.28 -1.40 -17.37
C THR A 303 -1.95 -0.19 -18.25
N ASP A 304 -0.71 0.28 -18.21
CA ASP A 304 -0.29 1.47 -18.93
C ASP A 304 0.05 1.15 -20.38
N TYR A 305 0.66 -0.01 -20.63
CA TYR A 305 0.90 -0.58 -21.95
C TYR A 305 0.83 -2.12 -21.92
N LEU A 306 0.63 -2.73 -23.08
CA LEU A 306 0.50 -4.16 -23.27
C LEU A 306 1.68 -4.70 -24.06
N LEU A 307 2.44 -5.61 -23.48
CA LEU A 307 3.37 -6.48 -24.16
C LEU A 307 2.66 -7.78 -24.51
N VAL A 308 2.51 -8.10 -25.80
CA VAL A 308 1.81 -9.31 -26.24
C VAL A 308 2.72 -10.14 -27.17
N HIS A 309 2.79 -11.44 -26.90
CA HIS A 309 3.50 -12.36 -27.80
C HIS A 309 2.89 -12.31 -29.21
N ARG A 310 3.71 -12.15 -30.23
CA ARG A 310 3.30 -11.90 -31.62
C ARG A 310 2.21 -12.86 -32.12
N SER A 311 2.28 -14.14 -31.75
CA SER A 311 1.31 -15.16 -32.18
C SER A 311 -0.11 -14.97 -31.61
N LEU A 312 -0.28 -14.13 -30.59
CA LEU A 312 -1.57 -13.91 -29.91
C LEU A 312 -2.22 -12.58 -30.30
N LYS A 313 -1.46 -11.62 -30.82
CA LYS A 313 -1.91 -10.24 -31.05
C LYS A 313 -3.23 -10.18 -31.84
N ASP A 314 -3.27 -10.84 -33.01
CA ASP A 314 -4.42 -10.76 -33.90
C ASP A 314 -5.68 -11.42 -33.32
N LYS A 315 -5.54 -12.32 -32.37
CA LYS A 315 -6.65 -12.93 -31.62
C LYS A 315 -7.07 -12.09 -30.41
N LEU A 316 -6.10 -11.44 -29.75
CA LEU A 316 -6.37 -10.68 -28.53
C LEU A 316 -7.01 -9.31 -28.80
N VAL A 317 -6.56 -8.61 -29.84
CA VAL A 317 -7.05 -7.24 -30.15
C VAL A 317 -8.56 -7.16 -30.32
N PRO A 318 -9.23 -8.04 -31.09
CA PRO A 318 -10.69 -8.04 -31.15
C PRO A 318 -11.37 -8.27 -29.80
N LEU A 319 -10.81 -9.16 -28.96
CA LEU A 319 -11.36 -9.44 -27.62
C LEU A 319 -11.22 -8.24 -26.67
N LEU A 320 -10.15 -7.43 -26.80
CA LEU A 320 -10.01 -6.18 -26.06
C LEU A 320 -11.12 -5.18 -26.44
N VAL A 321 -11.45 -5.07 -27.73
CA VAL A 321 -12.57 -4.22 -28.21
C VAL A 321 -13.92 -4.73 -27.66
N ASP A 322 -14.16 -6.05 -27.75
CA ASP A 322 -15.38 -6.66 -27.22
C ASP A 322 -15.53 -6.45 -25.71
N ALA A 323 -14.42 -6.56 -24.97
CA ALA A 323 -14.41 -6.30 -23.53
C ALA A 323 -14.78 -4.84 -23.20
N ALA A 324 -14.24 -3.86 -23.96
CA ALA A 324 -14.61 -2.45 -23.79
C ALA A 324 -16.10 -2.22 -24.07
N HIS A 325 -16.64 -2.83 -25.13
CA HIS A 325 -18.07 -2.75 -25.47
C HIS A 325 -18.96 -3.39 -24.40
N ALA A 326 -18.52 -4.52 -23.82
CA ALA A 326 -19.27 -5.19 -22.76
C ALA A 326 -19.38 -4.34 -21.49
N MET A 327 -18.37 -3.53 -21.20
CA MET A 327 -18.32 -2.67 -19.99
C MET A 327 -19.10 -1.36 -20.18
N PHE A 328 -18.93 -0.67 -21.31
CA PHE A 328 -19.39 0.72 -21.47
C PHE A 328 -20.29 0.93 -22.70
N GLY A 329 -20.63 -0.14 -23.44
CA GLY A 329 -21.38 -0.06 -24.68
C GLY A 329 -20.54 0.50 -25.83
N ARG A 330 -21.22 0.77 -26.96
CA ARG A 330 -20.58 1.33 -28.16
C ARG A 330 -20.45 2.84 -28.14
N SER A 331 -21.03 3.51 -27.16
CA SER A 331 -20.95 4.96 -26.94
C SER A 331 -20.60 5.23 -25.47
N PRO A 332 -19.33 5.07 -25.07
CA PRO A 332 -18.87 5.26 -23.70
C PRO A 332 -19.16 6.67 -23.14
N GLN A 333 -19.23 7.70 -24.00
CA GLN A 333 -19.56 9.06 -23.58
C GLN A 333 -20.93 9.14 -22.89
N LYS A 334 -21.89 8.30 -23.32
CA LYS A 334 -23.24 8.22 -22.78
C LYS A 334 -23.38 7.25 -21.59
N SER A 335 -22.34 6.47 -21.31
CA SER A 335 -22.34 5.54 -20.19
C SER A 335 -22.29 6.29 -18.86
N LEU A 336 -23.12 5.89 -17.90
CA LEU A 336 -23.09 6.41 -16.53
C LEU A 336 -21.90 5.88 -15.73
N ASP A 337 -21.26 4.81 -16.22
CA ASP A 337 -20.16 4.12 -15.57
C ASP A 337 -18.78 4.59 -16.07
N TYR A 338 -18.74 5.44 -17.11
CA TYR A 338 -17.49 5.90 -17.68
C TYR A 338 -17.08 7.27 -17.13
N GLY A 339 -15.90 7.34 -16.50
CA GLY A 339 -15.36 8.57 -15.89
C GLY A 339 -14.95 9.65 -16.90
N ARG A 340 -14.44 10.75 -16.36
CA ARG A 340 -13.87 11.87 -17.14
C ARG A 340 -12.45 12.17 -16.72
N ILE A 341 -11.67 12.79 -17.61
CA ILE A 341 -10.34 13.29 -17.30
C ILE A 341 -10.46 14.45 -16.31
N VAL A 342 -9.58 14.50 -15.35
CA VAL A 342 -9.69 15.38 -14.17
C VAL A 342 -9.78 16.87 -14.51
N ASN A 343 -9.09 17.34 -15.56
CA ASN A 343 -9.08 18.73 -15.98
C ASN A 343 -8.58 18.89 -17.42
N THR A 344 -8.79 20.09 -17.98
CA THR A 344 -8.36 20.47 -19.34
C THR A 344 -6.85 20.30 -19.57
N ARG A 345 -6.01 20.64 -18.58
CA ARG A 345 -4.55 20.47 -18.71
C ARG A 345 -4.17 19.00 -18.96
N SER A 346 -4.77 18.09 -18.22
CA SER A 346 -4.54 16.64 -18.40
C SER A 346 -5.11 16.17 -19.73
N TRP A 347 -6.29 16.63 -20.11
CA TRP A 347 -6.92 16.32 -21.39
C TRP A 347 -6.01 16.75 -22.55
N THR A 348 -5.56 18.01 -22.57
CA THR A 348 -4.67 18.54 -23.62
C THR A 348 -3.34 17.76 -23.70
N ARG A 349 -2.74 17.40 -22.55
CA ARG A 349 -1.53 16.56 -22.50
C ARG A 349 -1.77 15.21 -23.20
N ILE A 350 -2.88 14.54 -22.89
CA ILE A 350 -3.22 13.25 -23.44
C ILE A 350 -3.46 13.34 -24.95
N MET A 351 -4.21 14.34 -25.40
CA MET A 351 -4.46 14.56 -26.83
C MET A 351 -3.18 14.85 -27.61
N LYS A 352 -2.22 15.56 -27.01
CA LYS A 352 -0.91 15.78 -27.61
C LYS A 352 -0.14 14.47 -27.81
N LEU A 353 -0.17 13.55 -26.85
CA LEU A 353 0.45 12.23 -26.97
C LEU A 353 -0.22 11.41 -28.09
N LEU A 354 -1.56 11.43 -28.16
CA LEU A 354 -2.32 10.76 -29.24
C LEU A 354 -2.02 11.31 -30.63
N THR A 355 -1.77 12.61 -30.74
CA THR A 355 -1.39 13.24 -32.03
C THR A 355 0.04 12.90 -32.45
N ALA A 356 0.92 12.63 -31.48
CA ALA A 356 2.34 12.39 -31.72
C ALA A 356 2.72 10.92 -31.91
N THR A 357 1.83 9.97 -31.61
CA THR A 357 2.10 8.53 -31.79
C THR A 357 2.13 8.14 -33.26
N GLU A 358 3.05 7.25 -33.60
CA GLU A 358 3.16 6.64 -34.94
C GLU A 358 2.40 5.29 -35.03
N GLY A 359 1.81 4.82 -33.92
CA GLY A 359 1.06 3.57 -33.87
C GLY A 359 -0.26 3.63 -34.66
N THR A 360 -0.83 2.48 -34.92
CA THR A 360 -2.09 2.34 -35.68
C THR A 360 -3.28 2.32 -34.73
N PHE A 361 -4.22 3.24 -34.91
CA PHE A 361 -5.44 3.29 -34.10
C PHE A 361 -6.38 2.13 -34.45
N VAL A 362 -6.78 1.38 -33.43
CA VAL A 362 -7.83 0.36 -33.52
C VAL A 362 -9.15 1.02 -33.14
N GLN A 363 -10.16 0.90 -34.01
CA GLN A 363 -11.46 1.49 -33.75
C GLN A 363 -12.20 0.75 -32.63
N VAL A 364 -12.35 1.38 -31.47
CA VAL A 364 -13.10 0.86 -30.32
C VAL A 364 -14.52 1.44 -30.26
N THR A 365 -14.68 2.70 -30.61
CA THR A 365 -15.97 3.42 -30.57
C THR A 365 -16.05 4.44 -31.71
N ASN A 366 -17.28 4.93 -31.97
CA ASN A 366 -17.50 6.07 -32.86
C ASN A 366 -17.50 7.42 -32.11
N ASP A 367 -17.41 7.40 -30.79
CA ASP A 367 -17.33 8.64 -30.00
C ASP A 367 -15.99 9.31 -30.23
N GLU A 368 -16.01 10.64 -30.38
CA GLU A 368 -14.82 11.47 -30.48
C GLU A 368 -14.46 12.08 -29.12
N ALA A 369 -13.21 12.47 -28.92
CA ALA A 369 -12.79 13.16 -27.73
C ALA A 369 -13.45 14.54 -27.63
N ASP A 370 -13.95 14.90 -26.45
CA ASP A 370 -14.69 16.12 -26.18
C ASP A 370 -14.06 16.89 -25.03
N GLU A 371 -13.41 18.01 -25.33
CA GLU A 371 -12.74 18.84 -24.33
C GLU A 371 -13.73 19.47 -23.35
N ALA A 372 -14.92 19.87 -23.83
CA ALA A 372 -15.92 20.52 -22.99
C ALA A 372 -16.48 19.57 -21.92
N ASP A 373 -16.57 18.26 -22.25
CA ASP A 373 -16.99 17.18 -21.33
C ASP A 373 -15.77 16.50 -20.66
N LEU A 374 -14.56 16.94 -20.93
CA LEU A 374 -13.31 16.28 -20.48
C LEU A 374 -13.28 14.78 -20.84
N PHE A 375 -13.98 14.40 -21.90
CA PHE A 375 -14.12 13.03 -22.34
C PHE A 375 -13.01 12.64 -23.31
N ILE A 376 -12.42 11.47 -23.06
CA ILE A 376 -11.55 10.76 -24.00
C ILE A 376 -12.10 9.34 -24.11
N PRO A 377 -12.43 8.87 -25.33
CA PRO A 377 -12.92 7.51 -25.52
C PRO A 377 -11.85 6.48 -25.18
N PRO A 378 -12.23 5.19 -24.98
CA PRO A 378 -11.28 4.10 -25.00
C PRO A 378 -10.50 4.07 -26.31
N VAL A 379 -9.17 4.08 -26.24
CA VAL A 379 -8.27 4.07 -27.40
C VAL A 379 -7.32 2.88 -27.28
N ILE A 380 -7.25 2.08 -28.34
CA ILE A 380 -6.22 1.04 -28.50
C ILE A 380 -5.31 1.47 -29.65
N VAL A 381 -4.00 1.44 -29.44
CA VAL A 381 -2.99 1.79 -30.46
C VAL A 381 -2.10 0.58 -30.68
N ASP A 382 -2.21 -0.04 -31.85
CA ASP A 382 -1.42 -1.22 -32.25
C ASP A 382 -0.10 -0.84 -32.92
N GLY A 383 0.91 -1.69 -32.78
CA GLY A 383 2.21 -1.52 -33.43
C GLY A 383 3.03 -0.38 -32.86
N VAL A 384 2.78 -0.04 -31.60
CA VAL A 384 3.55 0.99 -30.89
C VAL A 384 4.99 0.52 -30.71
N ARG A 385 5.94 1.42 -30.99
CA ARG A 385 7.36 1.18 -30.80
C ARG A 385 7.79 1.56 -29.39
N PHE A 386 8.94 1.06 -28.96
CA PHE A 386 9.51 1.36 -27.64
C PHE A 386 9.85 2.84 -27.44
N ASP A 387 10.16 3.56 -28.51
CA ASP A 387 10.51 4.98 -28.55
C ASP A 387 9.33 5.92 -28.93
N ASP A 388 8.12 5.37 -29.01
CA ASP A 388 6.90 6.12 -29.32
C ASP A 388 6.56 7.17 -28.25
N ALA A 389 5.84 8.21 -28.67
CA ALA A 389 5.34 9.25 -27.77
C ALA A 389 4.52 8.70 -26.59
N LEU A 390 3.72 7.64 -26.80
CA LEU A 390 2.94 6.97 -25.76
C LEU A 390 3.79 6.22 -24.73
N MET A 391 5.08 6.02 -25.00
CA MET A 391 6.00 5.32 -24.10
C MET A 391 6.86 6.26 -23.27
N THR A 392 6.83 7.57 -23.51
CA THR A 392 7.70 8.56 -22.86
C THR A 392 7.36 8.88 -21.42
N GLU A 393 6.09 8.72 -21.02
CA GLU A 393 5.59 9.01 -19.68
C GLU A 393 4.40 8.12 -19.31
N GLU A 394 4.02 8.06 -18.03
CA GLU A 394 2.79 7.40 -17.57
C GLU A 394 1.57 8.08 -18.21
N LEU A 395 0.72 7.29 -18.88
CA LEU A 395 -0.39 7.83 -19.67
C LEU A 395 -1.49 8.42 -18.79
N PHE A 396 -1.88 7.71 -17.73
CA PHE A 396 -2.97 8.10 -16.83
C PHE A 396 -4.25 8.46 -17.59
N ALA A 397 -4.59 7.61 -18.56
CA ALA A 397 -5.62 7.85 -19.59
C ALA A 397 -6.18 6.52 -20.11
N PRO A 398 -7.36 6.51 -20.75
CA PRO A 398 -7.99 5.31 -21.30
C PRO A 398 -7.36 4.89 -22.65
N ILE A 399 -6.02 4.90 -22.72
CA ILE A 399 -5.23 4.60 -23.92
C ILE A 399 -4.40 3.35 -23.65
N LEU A 400 -4.51 2.34 -24.51
CA LEU A 400 -3.77 1.09 -24.41
C LEU A 400 -2.83 0.93 -25.62
N PRO A 401 -1.55 1.30 -25.49
CA PRO A 401 -0.52 0.96 -26.48
C PRO A 401 -0.24 -0.54 -26.46
N ILE A 402 -0.14 -1.14 -27.65
CA ILE A 402 0.20 -2.55 -27.84
C ILE A 402 1.54 -2.67 -28.52
N ILE A 403 2.45 -3.39 -27.88
CA ILE A 403 3.80 -3.71 -28.33
C ILE A 403 3.91 -5.22 -28.46
N THR A 404 4.39 -5.71 -29.60
CA THR A 404 4.61 -7.14 -29.80
C THR A 404 6.04 -7.54 -29.47
N TYR A 405 6.21 -8.74 -28.94
CA TYR A 405 7.50 -9.36 -28.70
C TYR A 405 7.53 -10.81 -29.21
N ASP A 406 8.71 -11.37 -29.45
CA ASP A 406 8.90 -12.73 -29.98
C ASP A 406 9.39 -13.71 -28.90
N THR A 407 10.18 -13.26 -27.94
CA THR A 407 10.68 -14.08 -26.82
C THR A 407 10.36 -13.42 -25.49
N LEU A 408 10.13 -14.24 -24.46
CA LEU A 408 9.79 -13.73 -23.11
C LEU A 408 10.91 -12.86 -22.52
N ASP A 409 12.17 -13.19 -22.83
CA ASP A 409 13.34 -12.41 -22.39
C ASP A 409 13.36 -11.01 -23.02
N GLU A 410 12.91 -10.86 -24.29
CA GLU A 410 12.74 -9.53 -24.90
C GLU A 410 11.74 -8.66 -24.12
N ALA A 411 10.63 -9.23 -23.67
CA ALA A 411 9.66 -8.51 -22.84
C ALA A 411 10.24 -8.15 -21.46
N ILE A 412 11.00 -9.07 -20.86
CA ILE A 412 11.69 -8.84 -19.57
C ILE A 412 12.73 -7.72 -19.72
N ASP A 413 13.55 -7.77 -20.77
CA ASP A 413 14.58 -6.76 -21.04
C ASP A 413 13.96 -5.38 -21.24
N PHE A 414 12.83 -5.32 -21.96
CA PHE A 414 12.12 -4.05 -22.12
C PHE A 414 11.61 -3.48 -20.79
N VAL A 415 11.01 -4.31 -19.93
CA VAL A 415 10.58 -3.86 -18.61
C VAL A 415 11.75 -3.37 -17.76
N ASN A 416 12.89 -4.06 -17.82
CA ASN A 416 14.09 -3.72 -17.04
C ASN A 416 14.84 -2.48 -17.54
N GLN A 417 14.66 -2.09 -18.80
CA GLN A 417 15.23 -0.85 -19.37
C GLN A 417 14.46 0.40 -18.93
N ASN A 418 13.24 0.23 -18.40
CA ASN A 418 12.40 1.32 -17.91
C ASN A 418 12.47 1.46 -16.38
N ASP A 419 11.90 2.54 -15.87
CA ASP A 419 11.70 2.74 -14.44
C ASP A 419 10.85 1.61 -13.83
N GLN A 420 11.21 1.15 -12.63
CA GLN A 420 10.45 0.11 -11.93
C GLN A 420 9.00 0.56 -11.74
N PRO A 421 8.01 -0.17 -12.28
CA PRO A 421 6.61 0.18 -12.18
C PRO A 421 6.04 -0.09 -10.80
N LEU A 422 4.92 0.57 -10.47
CA LEU A 422 4.18 0.28 -9.24
C LEU A 422 3.53 -1.11 -9.31
N ALA A 423 3.01 -1.52 -10.48
CA ALA A 423 2.46 -2.86 -10.68
C ALA A 423 2.99 -3.49 -11.98
N LEU A 424 3.12 -4.81 -11.96
CA LEU A 424 3.45 -5.67 -13.09
C LEU A 424 2.41 -6.79 -13.18
N TYR A 425 1.82 -6.98 -14.35
CA TYR A 425 0.81 -8.00 -14.63
C TYR A 425 1.34 -9.01 -15.62
N VAL A 426 1.21 -10.30 -15.31
CA VAL A 426 1.71 -11.38 -16.17
C VAL A 426 0.60 -12.38 -16.43
N PHE A 427 0.20 -12.53 -17.69
CA PHE A 427 -0.76 -13.53 -18.15
C PHE A 427 -0.01 -14.64 -18.87
N ALA A 428 0.24 -15.74 -18.16
CA ALA A 428 1.06 -16.85 -18.64
C ALA A 428 0.81 -18.10 -17.80
N ALA A 429 1.36 -19.24 -18.25
CA ALA A 429 1.49 -20.40 -17.39
C ALA A 429 2.45 -20.13 -16.21
N SER A 430 2.31 -20.88 -15.11
CA SER A 430 3.02 -20.62 -13.85
C SER A 430 4.54 -20.54 -13.99
N GLN A 431 5.14 -21.36 -14.84
CA GLN A 431 6.60 -21.36 -15.03
C GLN A 431 7.08 -20.10 -15.74
N SER A 432 6.40 -19.66 -16.80
CA SER A 432 6.72 -18.44 -17.53
C SER A 432 6.45 -17.19 -16.68
N ALA A 433 5.37 -17.20 -15.89
CA ALA A 433 5.08 -16.11 -14.97
C ALA A 433 6.16 -15.97 -13.89
N GLU A 434 6.63 -17.08 -13.30
CA GLU A 434 7.72 -17.07 -12.32
C GLU A 434 9.04 -16.61 -12.95
N HIS A 435 9.31 -16.97 -14.21
CA HIS A 435 10.47 -16.48 -14.94
C HIS A 435 10.45 -14.94 -15.06
N VAL A 436 9.31 -14.36 -15.43
CA VAL A 436 9.16 -12.88 -15.49
C VAL A 436 9.36 -12.26 -14.10
N ILE A 437 8.68 -12.77 -13.08
CA ILE A 437 8.71 -12.19 -11.73
C ILE A 437 10.12 -12.23 -11.14
N SER A 438 10.84 -13.33 -11.32
CA SER A 438 12.21 -13.50 -10.79
C SER A 438 13.27 -12.65 -11.54
N HIS A 439 12.98 -12.18 -12.75
CA HIS A 439 13.89 -11.39 -13.57
C HIS A 439 13.49 -9.91 -13.74
N THR A 440 12.39 -9.49 -13.10
CA THR A 440 11.93 -8.09 -13.11
C THR A 440 11.79 -7.54 -11.69
N ARG A 441 11.62 -6.22 -11.57
CA ARG A 441 11.39 -5.56 -10.28
C ARG A 441 10.24 -4.57 -10.38
N SER A 442 9.25 -4.71 -9.49
CA SER A 442 8.08 -3.84 -9.40
C SER A 442 7.64 -3.67 -7.94
N GLY A 443 6.75 -2.73 -7.67
CA GLY A 443 6.13 -2.61 -6.36
C GLY A 443 5.27 -3.84 -6.04
N THR A 444 4.45 -4.28 -6.99
CA THR A 444 3.60 -5.48 -6.89
C THR A 444 3.65 -6.25 -8.21
N ALA A 445 3.60 -7.58 -8.15
CA ALA A 445 3.41 -8.45 -9.31
C ALA A 445 2.13 -9.28 -9.14
N VAL A 446 1.34 -9.41 -10.22
CA VAL A 446 0.10 -10.19 -10.23
C VAL A 446 0.09 -11.14 -11.42
N VAL A 447 -0.22 -12.40 -11.18
CA VAL A 447 -0.29 -13.43 -12.22
C VAL A 447 -1.75 -13.68 -12.59
N ASN A 448 -2.03 -13.64 -13.89
CA ASN A 448 -3.32 -13.94 -14.50
C ASN A 448 -4.48 -13.07 -14.00
N ASP A 449 -4.21 -11.90 -13.45
CA ASP A 449 -5.21 -10.90 -13.08
C ASP A 449 -4.61 -9.49 -13.11
N THR A 450 -5.47 -8.48 -12.88
CA THR A 450 -5.12 -7.08 -12.69
C THR A 450 -5.85 -6.56 -11.46
N PHE A 451 -5.43 -5.43 -10.85
CA PHE A 451 -6.12 -4.74 -9.75
C PHE A 451 -6.50 -5.57 -8.51
N PHE A 452 -6.70 -6.90 -8.63
CA PHE A 452 -7.24 -7.72 -7.54
C PHE A 452 -6.39 -7.67 -6.27
N HIS A 453 -5.07 -7.40 -6.40
CA HIS A 453 -4.18 -7.17 -5.27
C HIS A 453 -4.60 -5.97 -4.40
N LEU A 454 -5.34 -5.00 -4.96
CA LEU A 454 -5.88 -3.86 -4.22
C LEU A 454 -6.96 -4.24 -3.20
N ALA A 455 -7.61 -5.40 -3.38
CA ALA A 455 -8.62 -5.89 -2.44
C ALA A 455 -7.99 -6.48 -1.17
N SER A 456 -6.68 -6.72 -1.16
CA SER A 456 -5.99 -7.30 0.00
C SER A 456 -5.54 -6.20 0.97
N HIS A 457 -6.06 -6.25 2.20
CA HIS A 457 -5.67 -5.39 3.31
C HIS A 457 -4.69 -6.07 4.28
N THR A 458 -4.13 -7.23 3.89
CA THR A 458 -3.17 -8.02 4.68
C THR A 458 -1.78 -8.08 4.06
N ASN A 459 -1.64 -7.60 2.83
CA ASN A 459 -0.40 -7.58 2.07
C ASN A 459 0.15 -6.16 1.92
N PRO A 460 1.48 -5.98 1.75
CA PRO A 460 2.05 -4.67 1.55
C PRO A 460 1.63 -4.12 0.19
N PHE A 461 1.23 -2.85 0.17
CA PHE A 461 1.09 -2.07 -1.05
C PHE A 461 2.10 -0.93 -1.03
N GLY A 462 2.88 -0.79 -2.10
CA GLY A 462 3.89 0.25 -2.24
C GLY A 462 4.81 0.03 -3.42
N GLY A 463 5.47 1.11 -3.85
CA GLY A 463 6.39 1.11 -4.97
C GLY A 463 7.83 0.79 -4.59
N VAL A 464 8.70 0.77 -5.60
CA VAL A 464 10.14 0.58 -5.45
C VAL A 464 10.90 1.55 -6.35
N GLY A 465 11.87 2.28 -5.80
CA GLY A 465 12.65 3.27 -6.55
C GLY A 465 11.79 4.39 -7.14
N PRO A 466 11.72 4.55 -8.48
CA PRO A 466 10.90 5.58 -9.12
C PRO A 466 9.40 5.49 -8.82
N SER A 467 8.87 4.30 -8.54
CA SER A 467 7.45 4.10 -8.21
C SER A 467 7.11 4.31 -6.73
N GLY A 468 8.12 4.43 -5.85
CA GLY A 468 7.83 4.77 -4.45
C GLY A 468 8.85 4.29 -3.44
N VAL A 469 8.58 4.64 -2.18
CA VAL A 469 9.39 4.30 -1.00
C VAL A 469 8.46 3.93 0.14
N GLY A 470 8.68 2.76 0.75
CA GLY A 470 7.82 2.25 1.81
C GLY A 470 6.60 1.51 1.28
N ASN A 471 5.75 1.13 2.19
CA ASN A 471 4.51 0.42 1.90
C ASN A 471 3.47 0.67 3.00
N TYR A 472 2.21 0.33 2.72
CA TYR A 472 1.11 0.47 3.66
C TYR A 472 0.03 -0.60 3.40
N THR A 473 -1.12 -0.49 4.00
CA THR A 473 -2.29 -1.37 4.15
C THR A 473 -2.16 -2.34 5.35
N GLY A 474 -3.21 -2.42 6.15
CA GLY A 474 -3.31 -3.29 7.31
C GLY A 474 -2.12 -3.16 8.27
N LYS A 475 -1.50 -4.29 8.62
CA LYS A 475 -0.35 -4.31 9.52
C LYS A 475 0.83 -3.48 9.01
N TYR A 476 1.03 -3.41 7.69
CA TYR A 476 2.12 -2.63 7.11
C TYR A 476 1.93 -1.12 7.32
N SER A 477 0.68 -0.63 7.28
CA SER A 477 0.39 0.75 7.70
C SER A 477 0.75 0.97 9.17
N PHE A 478 0.34 0.06 10.07
CA PHE A 478 0.70 0.15 11.49
C PHE A 478 2.21 0.20 11.70
N ASP A 479 2.97 -0.67 11.02
CA ASP A 479 4.43 -0.74 11.13
C ASP A 479 5.09 0.52 10.51
N THR A 480 4.61 1.01 9.37
CA THR A 480 5.11 2.23 8.71
C THR A 480 5.00 3.46 9.60
N PHE A 481 3.91 3.60 10.32
CA PHE A 481 3.68 4.71 11.25
C PHE A 481 4.17 4.44 12.68
N SER A 482 4.87 3.33 12.91
CA SER A 482 5.46 2.97 14.21
C SER A 482 6.98 3.03 14.20
N HIS A 483 7.56 3.47 15.31
CA HIS A 483 8.97 3.33 15.61
C HIS A 483 9.19 2.06 16.43
N GLN A 484 10.13 1.21 16.00
CA GLN A 484 10.50 0.00 16.72
C GLN A 484 11.59 0.32 17.74
N ARG A 485 11.21 0.43 19.02
CA ARG A 485 12.13 0.72 20.11
C ARG A 485 12.50 -0.54 20.87
N TYR A 486 13.77 -0.91 20.81
CA TYR A 486 14.28 -2.00 21.65
C TYR A 486 14.42 -1.54 23.10
N VAL A 487 13.86 -2.31 24.04
CA VAL A 487 13.94 -2.08 25.48
C VAL A 487 14.54 -3.31 26.15
N LEU A 488 15.71 -3.15 26.75
CA LEU A 488 16.38 -4.18 27.52
C LEU A 488 16.27 -3.86 29.03
N LYS A 489 15.70 -4.78 29.80
CA LYS A 489 15.63 -4.69 31.26
C LYS A 489 16.58 -5.70 31.88
N ARG A 490 17.50 -5.23 32.73
CA ARG A 490 18.41 -6.07 33.50
C ARG A 490 18.17 -5.84 34.99
N PRO A 491 18.23 -6.89 35.83
CA PRO A 491 18.12 -6.73 37.29
C PRO A 491 19.44 -6.13 37.85
N LEU A 492 19.33 -5.12 38.71
CA LEU A 492 20.49 -4.52 39.38
C LEU A 492 21.05 -5.39 40.51
N TRP A 493 20.23 -6.26 41.11
CA TRP A 493 20.60 -7.14 42.20
C TRP A 493 21.46 -8.33 41.76
N PHE A 494 21.60 -8.53 40.47
CA PHE A 494 22.43 -9.56 39.91
C PHE A 494 23.86 -9.03 39.75
N PRO A 495 24.74 -9.13 40.76
CA PRO A 495 26.12 -8.99 40.54
C PRO A 495 26.51 -10.20 39.72
N SER A 496 26.74 -9.97 38.44
CA SER A 496 27.34 -10.97 37.58
C SER A 496 28.86 -10.79 37.66
N PRO A 497 29.56 -11.40 38.67
CA PRO A 497 31.00 -11.30 38.73
C PRO A 497 31.66 -11.78 37.45
N GLY A 498 30.93 -12.63 36.66
CA GLY A 498 31.38 -13.09 35.35
C GLY A 498 31.06 -12.13 34.22
N VAL A 499 29.78 -11.81 33.99
CA VAL A 499 29.35 -11.02 32.79
C VAL A 499 29.78 -9.56 32.89
N ASP A 500 29.61 -8.93 34.07
CA ASP A 500 29.97 -7.52 34.22
C ASP A 500 31.48 -7.32 34.25
N THR A 501 32.24 -8.27 34.86
CA THR A 501 33.68 -8.24 34.85
C THR A 501 34.27 -8.42 33.45
N VAL A 502 33.66 -9.26 32.63
CA VAL A 502 34.10 -9.56 31.25
C VAL A 502 33.93 -8.35 30.32
N ARG A 503 32.86 -7.56 30.50
CA ARG A 503 32.56 -6.41 29.64
C ARG A 503 33.21 -5.11 30.05
N MET A 504 33.84 -5.10 31.23
CA MET A 504 34.44 -3.87 31.78
C MET A 504 35.98 -3.93 31.81
N PRO A 505 36.67 -2.82 31.64
CA PRO A 505 38.12 -2.75 31.81
C PRO A 505 38.55 -3.22 33.19
N PRO A 506 39.84 -3.62 33.35
CA PRO A 506 40.91 -3.66 32.34
C PRO A 506 40.82 -4.87 31.43
N TYR A 507 41.13 -4.68 30.13
CA TYR A 507 41.14 -5.76 29.11
C TYR A 507 42.55 -6.27 28.78
N SER A 508 43.55 -5.42 29.00
CA SER A 508 44.95 -5.70 28.70
C SER A 508 45.60 -6.55 29.80
N GLY A 509 46.66 -7.24 29.43
CA GLY A 509 47.41 -8.13 30.33
C GLY A 509 47.01 -9.58 30.19
N LYS A 510 47.97 -10.50 30.43
CA LYS A 510 47.75 -11.95 30.34
C LYS A 510 46.72 -12.44 31.36
N GLU A 511 46.64 -11.79 32.51
CA GLU A 511 45.65 -12.03 33.56
C GLU A 511 44.20 -11.78 33.13
N ASN A 512 44.00 -11.02 32.05
CA ASN A 512 42.67 -10.69 31.50
C ASN A 512 42.34 -11.47 30.22
N GLU A 513 43.19 -12.36 29.72
CA GLU A 513 42.89 -13.16 28.50
C GLU A 513 41.64 -13.99 28.64
N TRP A 514 41.37 -14.52 29.84
CA TRP A 514 40.13 -15.27 30.12
C TRP A 514 38.86 -14.43 29.91
N LYS A 515 38.93 -13.11 30.17
CA LYS A 515 37.78 -12.20 29.92
C LYS A 515 37.42 -12.14 28.45
N ARG A 516 38.45 -12.06 27.58
CA ARG A 516 38.26 -12.03 26.13
C ARG A 516 37.63 -13.32 25.65
N GLU A 517 38.15 -14.47 26.10
CA GLU A 517 37.63 -15.78 25.70
C GLU A 517 36.19 -16.01 26.22
N LEU A 518 35.92 -15.71 27.48
CA LEU A 518 34.61 -15.83 28.08
C LEU A 518 33.63 -14.84 27.47
N GLY A 519 34.05 -13.60 27.18
CA GLY A 519 33.28 -12.58 26.52
C GLY A 519 32.81 -13.03 25.14
N ASN A 520 33.72 -13.58 24.34
CA ASN A 520 33.38 -14.09 23.02
C ASN A 520 32.35 -15.23 23.09
N ARG A 521 32.52 -16.16 24.04
CA ARG A 521 31.57 -17.29 24.20
C ARG A 521 30.21 -16.87 24.74
N MET A 522 30.15 -15.86 25.59
CA MET A 522 28.88 -15.40 26.20
C MET A 522 28.14 -14.40 25.35
N VAL A 523 28.87 -13.49 24.69
CA VAL A 523 28.26 -12.39 23.90
C VAL A 523 28.12 -12.76 22.43
N TYR A 524 29.12 -13.43 21.88
CA TYR A 524 29.17 -13.82 20.47
C TYR A 524 29.35 -15.33 20.30
N PRO A 525 28.42 -16.20 20.78
CA PRO A 525 28.55 -17.63 20.55
C PRO A 525 28.54 -17.89 19.03
N ALA A 526 29.54 -18.64 18.54
CA ALA A 526 29.66 -18.92 17.12
C ALA A 526 28.35 -19.48 16.53
N PRO A 527 27.77 -18.85 15.52
CA PRO A 527 26.58 -19.36 14.83
C PRO A 527 26.81 -20.78 14.31
N ARG A 528 25.74 -21.60 14.25
CA ARG A 528 25.85 -22.99 13.77
C ARG A 528 26.49 -23.10 12.38
N ALA A 529 26.24 -22.14 11.51
CA ALA A 529 26.80 -22.08 10.16
C ALA A 529 28.32 -21.85 10.12
N LEU A 530 28.93 -21.28 11.18
CA LEU A 530 30.37 -21.04 11.28
C LEU A 530 31.12 -22.18 12.00
N ARG A 531 30.46 -23.31 12.29
CA ARG A 531 31.05 -24.47 12.98
C ARG A 531 31.54 -25.48 11.94
N ASP A 532 32.67 -25.17 11.31
CA ASP A 532 33.18 -25.92 10.16
C ASP A 532 33.84 -27.28 10.48
N SER A 533 33.92 -27.72 11.75
CA SER A 533 34.54 -29.00 12.07
C SER A 533 33.82 -29.80 13.16
N VAL A 534 33.97 -31.13 13.10
CA VAL A 534 33.48 -32.08 14.11
C VAL A 534 34.05 -31.76 15.49
N TRP A 535 35.27 -31.23 15.56
CA TRP A 535 35.95 -30.78 16.78
C TRP A 535 35.29 -29.54 17.39
N SER A 536 34.79 -28.59 16.60
CA SER A 536 34.05 -27.43 17.11
C SER A 536 32.71 -27.82 17.74
N ARG A 537 32.12 -28.93 17.31
CA ARG A 537 30.89 -29.52 17.90
C ARG A 537 31.14 -30.16 19.25
N LEU A 538 32.30 -30.77 19.44
CA LEU A 538 32.70 -31.44 20.71
C LEU A 538 33.06 -30.41 21.79
N PHE A 539 33.69 -29.28 21.44
CA PHE A 539 34.03 -28.22 22.38
C PHE A 539 32.88 -27.25 22.75
N THR A 540 31.78 -27.27 22.03
CA THR A 540 30.55 -26.53 22.43
C THR A 540 29.72 -27.29 23.47
N PHE A 541 29.98 -28.56 23.68
CA PHE A 541 29.49 -29.37 24.79
C PHE A 541 30.48 -29.36 25.95
N VAL A 542 30.93 -28.19 26.38
CA VAL A 542 31.30 -28.08 27.81
C VAL A 542 29.97 -28.22 28.52
N PRO A 543 29.78 -29.34 29.25
CA PRO A 543 28.45 -29.66 29.73
C PRO A 543 27.97 -28.50 30.61
N PHE A 544 26.74 -28.14 30.40
CA PHE A 544 25.91 -27.27 31.26
C PHE A 544 26.16 -27.54 32.78
N TRP A 545 26.56 -28.76 33.11
CA TRP A 545 27.03 -29.19 34.42
C TRP A 545 28.26 -28.46 34.98
N ARG A 546 29.18 -27.94 34.18
CA ARG A 546 30.30 -27.12 34.66
C ARG A 546 29.88 -25.68 34.95
N VAL A 547 28.88 -25.16 34.27
CA VAL A 547 28.20 -23.90 34.61
C VAL A 547 27.35 -24.10 35.87
N LEU A 548 26.68 -25.26 36.00
CA LEU A 548 25.97 -25.66 37.22
C LEU A 548 26.90 -25.93 38.42
N ALA A 549 28.16 -26.31 38.22
CA ALA A 549 29.12 -26.43 39.33
C ALA A 549 29.50 -25.12 40.01
N ILE A 550 29.17 -23.98 39.34
CA ILE A 550 29.30 -22.63 39.96
C ILE A 550 28.03 -22.31 40.82
N ILE A 551 26.93 -23.01 40.63
CA ILE A 551 25.67 -22.82 41.37
C ILE A 551 25.79 -23.18 42.88
N PRO A 552 26.54 -24.21 43.32
CA PRO A 552 26.68 -24.45 44.75
C PRO A 552 27.39 -23.30 45.50
N GLY A 553 28.38 -22.66 44.88
CA GLY A 553 28.95 -21.44 45.41
C GLY A 553 27.94 -20.29 45.47
N PHE A 554 27.03 -20.25 44.55
CA PHE A 554 25.99 -19.23 44.43
C PHE A 554 24.85 -19.45 45.46
N LEU A 555 24.44 -20.67 45.68
CA LEU A 555 23.48 -21.05 46.75
C LEU A 555 24.09 -20.85 48.14
N ALA A 556 25.36 -21.16 48.34
CA ALA A 556 26.07 -20.91 49.59
C ALA A 556 26.18 -19.40 49.88
N ALA A 557 26.43 -18.56 48.87
CA ALA A 557 26.43 -17.09 49.03
C ALA A 557 25.04 -16.52 49.32
N LEU A 558 23.97 -17.10 48.77
CA LEU A 558 22.56 -16.73 49.04
C LEU A 558 22.11 -17.13 50.45
N ILE A 559 22.58 -18.27 50.95
CA ILE A 559 22.28 -18.75 52.28
C ILE A 559 23.08 -17.96 53.35
N SER A 560 24.30 -17.53 53.08
CA SER A 560 25.10 -16.72 53.98
C SER A 560 24.66 -15.23 54.02
N ALA A 561 23.94 -14.73 53.00
CA ALA A 561 23.41 -13.36 52.99
C ALA A 561 22.08 -13.16 53.76
N LYS A 562 21.44 -14.22 54.24
CA LYS A 562 20.18 -14.13 55.00
C LYS A 562 20.26 -13.44 56.39
N PRO A 563 21.38 -13.27 57.09
CA PRO A 563 21.38 -12.58 58.36
C PRO A 563 21.37 -11.03 58.30
N LEU A 564 21.64 -10.42 57.11
CA LEU A 564 21.75 -8.95 57.02
C LEU A 564 20.47 -8.16 56.78
N ILE A 565 19.34 -8.88 56.50
CA ILE A 565 18.04 -8.22 56.25
C ILE A 565 17.20 -8.08 57.54
N ARG A 566 17.66 -8.63 58.70
CA ARG A 566 16.86 -8.66 59.93
C ARG A 566 17.26 -7.59 60.98
N ARG A 567 18.05 -6.57 60.62
CA ARG A 567 18.33 -5.44 61.53
C ARG A 567 18.10 -4.10 60.85
N ARG A 568 16.84 -3.79 60.51
CA ARG A 568 16.33 -2.42 60.37
C ARG A 568 14.80 -2.45 60.55
N LYS A 569 14.39 -2.78 61.78
CA LYS A 569 13.13 -2.34 62.39
C LYS A 569 13.40 -2.29 63.88
N GLU A 570 13.86 -1.16 64.30
CA GLU A 570 13.66 -0.45 65.54
C GLU A 570 14.04 1.00 65.30
#